data_cbf9113851252f1f2523d2435384accc
#
_entry.id   cbf9113851252f1f2523d2435384accc
#
_cell.length_a   1.000
_cell.length_b   1.000
_cell.length_c   1.000
_cell.angle_alpha   90.00
_cell.angle_beta   90.00
_cell.angle_gamma   90.00
#
_symmetry.space_group_name_H-M   'P 1'
#
loop_
_entity.id
_entity.type
_entity.pdbx_description
1 polymer ?
#
loop_
_entity_poly.entity_id
_entity_poly.type
_entity_poly.pdbx_seq_one_letter_code
_entity_poly.pdbx_strand_id
1 'polypeptide(L)'
;FSGIDFDQDGAAYICTLMGDLWKVMGLEAGMKEVTWKRYATGLDQPFGLRVIDGLPHVMTRGGIVSPKDLNEDDEADYYEEYFSFPSYKYMGHTGTFGFHMDKERTMYFVNSTSAYRKPWNQDPEQLASGMRNAMAVGAGQDGVFLVGPQEGIWTPSSAVLEMQKGDYYG
;
A
#
# COMPACT_ATOMS: atom_id res chain seq x y z
N PHE A 1 -9.99 -8.99 -2.67
CA PHE A 1 -9.04 -8.36 -1.74
C PHE A 1 -7.97 -7.64 -2.53
N SER A 2 -7.56 -6.48 -2.04
CA SER A 2 -6.53 -5.66 -2.69
C SER A 2 -5.33 -5.34 -1.77
N GLY A 3 -5.42 -5.71 -0.51
CA GLY A 3 -4.31 -5.64 0.45
C GLY A 3 -4.66 -6.36 1.76
N ILE A 4 -3.63 -6.90 2.41
CA ILE A 4 -3.72 -7.53 3.72
C ILE A 4 -2.45 -7.25 4.52
N ASP A 5 -2.61 -6.97 5.81
CA ASP A 5 -1.52 -6.88 6.76
C ASP A 5 -2.04 -7.19 8.17
N PHE A 6 -1.14 -7.39 9.12
CA PHE A 6 -1.47 -7.83 10.48
C PHE A 6 -0.98 -6.82 11.50
N ASP A 7 -1.75 -6.63 12.57
CA ASP A 7 -1.27 -5.92 13.74
C ASP A 7 -0.44 -6.83 14.67
N GLN A 8 0.06 -6.23 15.75
CA GLN A 8 0.90 -6.94 16.72
C GLN A 8 0.12 -7.97 17.55
N ASP A 9 -1.19 -7.83 17.62
CA ASP A 9 -2.10 -8.72 18.36
C ASP A 9 -2.61 -9.88 17.50
N GLY A 10 -2.16 -9.95 16.23
CA GLY A 10 -2.51 -11.02 15.30
C GLY A 10 -3.83 -10.82 14.57
N ALA A 11 -4.49 -9.67 14.73
CA ALA A 11 -5.65 -9.35 13.91
C ALA A 11 -5.22 -8.97 12.49
N ALA A 12 -5.93 -9.48 11.49
CA ALA A 12 -5.69 -9.12 10.09
C ALA A 12 -6.55 -7.92 9.69
N TYR A 13 -5.93 -6.97 9.00
CA TYR A 13 -6.64 -5.94 8.27
C TYR A 13 -6.65 -6.30 6.79
N ILE A 14 -7.82 -6.19 6.17
CA ILE A 14 -8.03 -6.59 4.77
C ILE A 14 -8.79 -5.48 4.05
N CYS A 15 -8.19 -4.88 3.04
CA CYS A 15 -8.91 -3.92 2.21
C CYS A 15 -9.48 -4.57 0.94
N THR A 16 -10.56 -3.96 0.44
CA THR A 16 -11.23 -4.38 -0.79
C THR A 16 -11.18 -3.26 -1.81
N LEU A 17 -11.13 -3.61 -3.08
CA LEU A 17 -11.13 -2.64 -4.17
C LEU A 17 -12.38 -1.72 -4.17
N MET A 18 -13.45 -2.17 -3.51
CA MET A 18 -14.71 -1.42 -3.41
C MET A 18 -14.71 -0.37 -2.30
N GLY A 19 -13.61 -0.25 -1.54
CA GLY A 19 -13.45 0.83 -0.58
C GLY A 19 -13.67 0.46 0.88
N ASP A 20 -13.81 -0.81 1.21
CA ASP A 20 -13.92 -1.27 2.59
C ASP A 20 -12.59 -1.72 3.15
N LEU A 21 -12.40 -1.48 4.45
CA LEU A 21 -11.35 -2.06 5.28
C LEU A 21 -12.01 -2.92 6.36
N TRP A 22 -11.63 -4.18 6.43
CA TRP A 22 -12.13 -5.14 7.40
C TRP A 22 -11.05 -5.48 8.42
N LYS A 23 -11.43 -5.57 9.70
CA LYS A 23 -10.62 -6.14 10.78
C LYS A 23 -11.10 -7.56 11.06
N VAL A 24 -10.19 -8.52 11.06
CA VAL A 24 -10.48 -9.94 11.26
C VAL A 24 -9.71 -10.41 12.47
N MET A 25 -10.44 -10.86 13.47
CA MET A 25 -9.92 -11.28 14.78
C MET A 25 -10.11 -12.78 14.99
N GLY A 26 -9.39 -13.36 15.95
CA GLY A 26 -9.54 -14.79 16.33
C GLY A 26 -8.82 -15.76 15.39
N LEU A 27 -7.83 -15.29 14.65
CA LEU A 27 -7.06 -16.11 13.71
C LEU A 27 -6.10 -17.08 14.42
N GLU A 28 -5.67 -16.79 15.66
CA GLU A 28 -4.68 -17.58 16.40
C GLU A 28 -5.24 -18.88 16.97
N ALA A 29 -6.50 -18.93 17.35
CA ALA A 29 -7.12 -20.04 18.04
C ALA A 29 -7.48 -21.24 17.13
N GLY A 30 -6.75 -21.47 16.06
CA GLY A 30 -7.09 -22.49 15.07
C GLY A 30 -8.37 -22.19 14.32
N MET A 31 -8.70 -20.91 14.17
CA MET A 31 -9.83 -20.36 13.42
C MET A 31 -11.21 -20.81 13.94
N LYS A 32 -11.35 -21.11 15.22
CA LYS A 32 -12.62 -21.58 15.81
C LYS A 32 -13.63 -20.46 16.05
N GLU A 33 -13.15 -19.25 16.28
CA GLU A 33 -13.97 -18.07 16.62
C GLU A 33 -13.53 -16.84 15.83
N VAL A 34 -13.47 -16.97 14.52
CA VAL A 34 -13.10 -15.85 13.64
C VAL A 34 -14.25 -14.87 13.55
N THR A 35 -13.97 -13.60 13.84
CA THR A 35 -14.93 -12.50 13.72
C THR A 35 -14.46 -11.50 12.69
N TRP A 36 -15.39 -10.95 11.93
CA TRP A 36 -15.16 -9.94 10.92
C TRP A 36 -15.90 -8.67 11.29
N LYS A 37 -15.21 -7.58 11.41
CA LYS A 37 -15.80 -6.26 11.58
C LYS A 37 -15.37 -5.33 10.45
N ARG A 38 -16.31 -4.59 9.86
CA ARG A 38 -15.96 -3.55 8.90
C ARG A 38 -15.41 -2.36 9.67
N TYR A 39 -14.09 -2.20 9.62
CA TYR A 39 -13.35 -1.17 10.33
C TYR A 39 -13.49 0.21 9.68
N ALA A 40 -13.49 0.29 8.35
CA ALA A 40 -13.66 1.53 7.60
C ALA A 40 -14.32 1.30 6.24
N THR A 41 -14.90 2.34 5.65
CA THR A 41 -15.54 2.31 4.33
C THR A 41 -15.34 3.63 3.59
N GLY A 42 -15.68 3.68 2.30
CA GLY A 42 -15.60 4.91 1.50
C GLY A 42 -14.19 5.27 1.01
N LEU A 43 -13.24 4.35 1.11
CA LEU A 43 -11.89 4.53 0.59
C LEU A 43 -11.88 4.44 -0.94
N ASP A 44 -11.17 5.38 -1.61
CA ASP A 44 -11.12 5.39 -3.08
C ASP A 44 -10.15 4.33 -3.62
N GLN A 45 -10.71 3.20 -4.04
CA GLN A 45 -10.00 2.08 -4.67
C GLN A 45 -8.69 1.70 -3.94
N PRO A 46 -8.78 1.09 -2.74
CA PRO A 46 -7.60 0.65 -2.01
C PRO A 46 -6.80 -0.40 -2.76
N PHE A 47 -5.49 -0.19 -2.93
CA PHE A 47 -4.58 -1.11 -3.62
C PHE A 47 -3.40 -1.58 -2.77
N GLY A 48 -3.30 -1.14 -1.54
CA GLY A 48 -2.23 -1.53 -0.63
C GLY A 48 -2.58 -1.19 0.80
N LEU A 49 -2.03 -1.96 1.72
CA LEU A 49 -2.28 -1.84 3.15
C LEU A 49 -1.01 -2.16 3.92
N ARG A 50 -0.73 -1.35 4.93
CA ARG A 50 0.25 -1.64 5.98
C ARG A 50 -0.31 -1.25 7.33
N VAL A 51 -0.06 -2.08 8.33
CA VAL A 51 -0.28 -1.73 9.74
C VAL A 51 1.04 -1.23 10.33
N ILE A 52 1.06 0.03 10.74
CA ILE A 52 2.25 0.73 11.24
C ILE A 52 1.89 1.30 12.60
N ASP A 53 2.67 0.95 13.63
CA ASP A 53 2.42 1.37 15.01
C ASP A 53 0.96 1.04 15.47
N GLY A 54 0.42 -0.10 15.02
CA GLY A 54 -0.95 -0.56 15.34
C GLY A 54 -2.06 0.11 14.53
N LEU A 55 -1.75 1.06 13.64
CA LEU A 55 -2.73 1.76 12.82
C LEU A 55 -2.69 1.30 11.36
N PRO A 56 -3.84 1.05 10.73
CA PRO A 56 -3.89 0.73 9.32
C PRO A 56 -3.60 1.97 8.47
N HIS A 57 -2.74 1.80 7.48
CA HIS A 57 -2.43 2.79 6.45
C HIS A 57 -2.81 2.19 5.10
N VAL A 58 -3.75 2.82 4.43
CA VAL A 58 -4.34 2.30 3.19
C VAL A 58 -3.91 3.16 2.01
N MET A 59 -3.25 2.54 1.05
CA MET A 59 -2.94 3.17 -0.23
C MET A 59 -4.20 3.22 -1.08
N THR A 60 -4.63 4.43 -1.39
CA THR A 60 -5.77 4.73 -2.28
C THR A 60 -5.28 5.36 -3.58
N ARG A 61 -6.18 5.66 -4.50
CA ARG A 61 -5.81 6.39 -5.73
C ARG A 61 -5.26 7.79 -5.45
N GLY A 62 -5.79 8.47 -4.44
CA GLY A 62 -5.40 9.84 -4.08
C GLY A 62 -4.15 9.95 -3.22
N GLY A 63 -3.78 8.87 -2.54
CA GLY A 63 -2.69 8.90 -1.56
C GLY A 63 -2.84 7.82 -0.49
N ILE A 64 -2.26 8.05 0.66
CA ILE A 64 -2.38 7.16 1.82
C ILE A 64 -3.28 7.80 2.86
N VAL A 65 -4.28 7.05 3.28
CA VAL A 65 -5.23 7.40 4.33
C VAL A 65 -5.05 6.45 5.51
N SER A 66 -5.03 6.98 6.73
CA SER A 66 -5.04 6.21 7.96
C SER A 66 -6.39 6.37 8.66
N PRO A 67 -7.30 5.41 8.56
CA PRO A 67 -8.52 5.39 9.34
C PRO A 67 -8.21 5.15 10.81
N LYS A 68 -8.80 5.94 11.70
CA LYS A 68 -8.59 5.88 13.15
C LYS A 68 -9.90 5.65 13.88
N ASP A 69 -9.89 4.67 14.76
CA ASP A 69 -10.90 4.43 15.77
C ASP A 69 -10.53 5.28 17.01
N LEU A 70 -11.35 6.23 17.38
CA LEU A 70 -11.11 7.15 18.50
C LEU A 70 -11.86 6.74 19.76
N ASN A 71 -12.86 5.89 19.65
CA ASN A 71 -13.74 5.47 20.74
C ASN A 71 -13.59 4.00 21.14
N GLU A 72 -12.66 3.28 20.47
CA GLU A 72 -12.30 1.88 20.73
C GLU A 72 -13.47 0.89 20.48
N ASP A 73 -14.29 1.17 19.47
CA ASP A 73 -15.38 0.26 19.08
C ASP A 73 -15.07 -0.61 17.86
N ASP A 74 -13.82 -0.59 17.38
CA ASP A 74 -13.32 -1.28 16.18
C ASP A 74 -13.96 -0.75 14.87
N GLU A 75 -14.40 0.51 14.84
CA GLU A 75 -14.86 1.21 13.65
C GLU A 75 -14.19 2.59 13.56
N ALA A 76 -13.75 2.99 12.39
CA ALA A 76 -13.02 4.25 12.24
C ALA A 76 -13.97 5.46 12.28
N ASP A 77 -13.70 6.37 13.22
CA ASP A 77 -14.39 7.65 13.38
C ASP A 77 -13.75 8.78 12.56
N TYR A 78 -12.47 8.66 12.26
CA TYR A 78 -11.67 9.70 11.64
C TYR A 78 -10.74 9.15 10.58
N TYR A 79 -10.64 9.87 9.46
CA TYR A 79 -9.77 9.52 8.33
C TYR A 79 -8.69 10.58 8.19
N GLU A 80 -7.48 10.23 8.61
CA GLU A 80 -6.32 11.10 8.48
C GLU A 80 -5.67 10.92 7.10
N GLU A 81 -5.50 12.02 6.38
CA GLU A 81 -4.64 12.02 5.20
C GLU A 81 -3.18 11.96 5.65
N TYR A 82 -2.54 10.81 5.43
CA TYR A 82 -1.14 10.61 5.76
C TYR A 82 -0.21 11.15 4.68
N PHE A 83 -0.60 10.98 3.43
CA PHE A 83 0.12 11.47 2.26
C PHE A 83 -0.83 11.58 1.06
N SER A 84 -0.75 12.70 0.35
CA SER A 84 -1.50 12.98 -0.87
C SER A 84 -0.58 13.06 -2.08
N PHE A 85 -0.98 12.45 -3.20
CA PHE A 85 -0.22 12.59 -4.43
C PHE A 85 -0.38 14.00 -4.99
N PRO A 86 0.73 14.71 -5.31
CA PRO A 86 0.68 16.12 -5.74
C PRO A 86 -0.12 16.37 -7.02
N SER A 87 -0.34 15.35 -7.81
CA SER A 87 -1.16 15.42 -9.01
C SER A 87 -1.99 14.16 -9.16
N TYR A 88 -3.21 14.20 -8.64
CA TYR A 88 -4.21 13.20 -8.93
C TYR A 88 -4.65 13.39 -10.40
N LYS A 89 -4.09 12.58 -11.28
CA LYS A 89 -4.58 12.48 -12.65
C LYS A 89 -5.35 11.19 -12.78
N TYR A 90 -6.58 11.28 -13.29
CA TYR A 90 -7.30 10.09 -13.70
C TYR A 90 -6.47 9.36 -14.75
N MET A 91 -5.96 8.20 -14.39
CA MET A 91 -5.03 7.43 -15.21
C MET A 91 -5.68 6.17 -15.82
N GLY A 92 -6.99 6.14 -15.90
CA GLY A 92 -7.72 5.00 -16.46
C GLY A 92 -7.47 3.71 -15.67
N HIS A 93 -6.86 2.72 -16.32
CA HIS A 93 -6.56 1.41 -15.70
C HIS A 93 -5.25 1.40 -14.90
N THR A 94 -4.53 2.51 -14.86
CA THR A 94 -3.31 2.61 -14.04
C THR A 94 -3.65 3.06 -12.62
N GLY A 95 -2.86 2.64 -11.65
CA GLY A 95 -3.07 2.96 -10.24
C GLY A 95 -1.78 3.00 -9.46
N THR A 96 -1.90 3.27 -8.17
CA THR A 96 -0.84 3.10 -7.18
C THR A 96 -1.06 1.77 -6.49
N PHE A 97 -0.11 0.84 -6.66
CA PHE A 97 -0.27 -0.52 -6.18
C PHE A 97 0.74 -0.80 -5.07
N GLY A 98 0.28 -0.78 -3.83
CA GLY A 98 1.08 -1.14 -2.69
C GLY A 98 2.15 -0.11 -2.31
N PHE A 99 2.57 -0.19 -1.09
CA PHE A 99 3.70 0.57 -0.57
C PHE A 99 4.43 -0.25 0.51
N HIS A 100 5.67 0.11 0.77
CA HIS A 100 6.46 -0.36 1.89
C HIS A 100 6.90 0.84 2.73
N MET A 101 7.00 0.67 4.03
CA MET A 101 7.58 1.65 4.93
C MET A 101 8.70 0.98 5.73
N ASP A 102 9.87 1.60 5.74
CA ASP A 102 11.00 1.13 6.54
C ASP A 102 10.94 1.66 8.00
N LYS A 103 11.92 1.23 8.81
CA LYS A 103 12.00 1.61 10.23
C LYS A 103 12.24 3.11 10.45
N GLU A 104 12.83 3.77 9.49
CA GLU A 104 13.08 5.21 9.46
C GLU A 104 11.87 6.00 8.97
N ARG A 105 10.73 5.33 8.75
CA ARG A 105 9.50 5.89 8.19
C ARG A 105 9.67 6.44 6.77
N THR A 106 10.66 5.95 6.04
CA THR A 106 10.74 6.19 4.61
C THR A 106 9.74 5.31 3.89
N MET A 107 8.90 5.93 3.10
CA MET A 107 7.91 5.24 2.29
C MET A 107 8.44 4.98 0.88
N TYR A 108 8.24 3.78 0.40
CA TYR A 108 8.54 3.34 -0.96
C TYR A 108 7.25 2.93 -1.64
N PHE A 109 6.97 3.49 -2.80
CA PHE A 109 5.73 3.20 -3.53
C PHE A 109 5.93 3.30 -5.04
N VAL A 110 4.97 2.75 -5.77
CA VAL A 110 4.93 2.85 -7.23
C VAL A 110 3.66 3.58 -7.65
N ASN A 111 3.80 4.40 -8.65
CA ASN A 111 2.68 5.08 -9.29
C ASN A 111 2.79 4.89 -10.80
N SER A 112 1.92 4.03 -11.34
CA SER A 112 1.88 3.73 -12.77
C SER A 112 3.22 3.22 -13.34
N THR A 113 4.04 4.11 -13.85
CA THR A 113 5.27 3.81 -14.58
C THR A 113 6.54 4.12 -13.81
N SER A 114 6.41 4.60 -12.58
CA SER A 114 7.54 5.12 -11.81
C SER A 114 7.55 4.62 -10.37
N ALA A 115 8.75 4.44 -9.83
CA ALA A 115 8.99 4.12 -8.44
C ALA A 115 9.48 5.35 -7.68
N TYR A 116 9.04 5.50 -6.45
CA TYR A 116 9.31 6.65 -5.61
C TYR A 116 9.78 6.23 -4.22
N ARG A 117 10.59 7.09 -3.63
CA ARG A 117 10.95 7.09 -2.23
C ARG A 117 10.50 8.40 -1.60
N LYS A 118 9.90 8.35 -0.43
CA LYS A 118 9.49 9.53 0.34
C LYS A 118 10.00 9.40 1.77
N PRO A 119 11.13 10.03 2.12
CA PRO A 119 11.56 10.11 3.50
C PRO A 119 10.55 10.87 4.36
N TRP A 120 10.57 10.62 5.66
CA TRP A 120 9.72 11.33 6.61
C TRP A 120 9.89 12.85 6.50
N ASN A 121 8.80 13.58 6.43
CA ASN A 121 8.77 15.06 6.31
C ASN A 121 9.52 15.64 5.10
N GLN A 122 9.73 14.86 4.03
CA GLN A 122 10.29 15.33 2.78
C GLN A 122 9.36 15.05 1.61
N ASP A 123 9.56 15.74 0.51
CA ASP A 123 8.84 15.47 -0.73
C ASP A 123 9.26 14.13 -1.35
N PRO A 124 8.37 13.49 -2.12
CA PRO A 124 8.70 12.27 -2.84
C PRO A 124 9.83 12.50 -3.86
N GLU A 125 10.77 11.57 -3.88
CA GLU A 125 11.85 11.49 -4.85
C GLU A 125 11.58 10.33 -5.82
N GLN A 126 11.59 10.59 -7.12
CA GLN A 126 11.53 9.53 -8.12
C GLN A 126 12.85 8.76 -8.14
N LEU A 127 12.78 7.45 -7.97
CA LEU A 127 13.94 6.56 -8.06
C LEU A 127 14.13 6.05 -9.49
N ALA A 128 13.08 5.50 -10.07
CA ALA A 128 13.14 4.86 -11.38
C ALA A 128 11.87 5.11 -12.18
N SER A 129 11.94 4.86 -13.48
CA SER A 129 10.82 5.03 -14.40
C SER A 129 10.86 4.02 -15.56
N GLY A 130 9.88 4.11 -16.46
CA GLY A 130 9.79 3.28 -17.65
C GLY A 130 9.09 1.94 -17.45
N MET A 131 8.61 1.65 -16.25
CA MET A 131 7.87 0.41 -15.97
C MET A 131 6.45 0.47 -16.53
N ARG A 132 5.91 -0.69 -16.87
CA ARG A 132 4.48 -0.80 -17.17
C ARG A 132 3.71 -1.24 -15.93
N ASN A 133 2.79 -0.39 -15.45
CA ASN A 133 1.87 -0.70 -14.34
C ASN A 133 2.51 -1.56 -13.23
N ALA A 134 3.48 -1.00 -12.53
CA ALA A 134 4.12 -1.72 -11.43
C ALA A 134 3.07 -2.06 -10.35
N MET A 135 2.90 -3.35 -10.06
CA MET A 135 1.79 -3.86 -9.24
C MET A 135 2.23 -4.46 -7.91
N ALA A 136 3.51 -4.75 -7.76
CA ALA A 136 4.05 -5.31 -6.53
C ALA A 136 5.20 -4.47 -6.02
N VAL A 137 5.23 -4.28 -4.71
CA VAL A 137 6.26 -3.53 -4.00
C VAL A 137 6.74 -4.37 -2.82
N GLY A 138 8.03 -4.49 -2.67
CA GLY A 138 8.65 -5.15 -1.53
C GLY A 138 9.98 -4.51 -1.16
N ALA A 139 10.42 -4.73 0.07
CA ALA A 139 11.77 -4.37 0.49
C ALA A 139 12.53 -5.63 0.90
N GLY A 140 13.76 -5.74 0.44
CA GLY A 140 14.71 -6.74 0.89
C GLY A 140 15.30 -6.39 2.26
N GLN A 141 16.12 -7.33 2.81
CA GLN A 141 16.68 -7.17 4.16
C GLN A 141 17.63 -5.97 4.30
N ASP A 142 18.29 -5.53 3.25
CA ASP A 142 19.30 -4.48 3.29
C ASP A 142 18.81 -3.14 2.72
N GLY A 143 17.49 -2.90 2.79
CA GLY A 143 16.90 -1.67 2.26
C GLY A 143 16.76 -1.66 0.74
N VAL A 144 16.95 -2.80 0.10
CA VAL A 144 16.74 -2.98 -1.34
C VAL A 144 15.25 -2.86 -1.65
N PHE A 145 14.89 -1.91 -2.49
CA PHE A 145 13.52 -1.72 -2.93
C PHE A 145 13.26 -2.50 -4.21
N LEU A 146 12.31 -3.43 -4.13
CA LEU A 146 11.95 -4.34 -5.23
C LEU A 146 10.57 -4.00 -5.79
N VAL A 147 10.45 -4.04 -7.10
CA VAL A 147 9.20 -3.78 -7.82
C VAL A 147 8.93 -4.88 -8.84
N GLY A 148 7.68 -5.32 -8.89
CA GLY A 148 7.17 -6.24 -9.92
C GLY A 148 6.31 -5.49 -10.92
N PRO A 149 6.82 -5.12 -12.10
CA PRO A 149 6.01 -4.52 -13.16
C PRO A 149 5.16 -5.58 -13.87
N GLN A 150 4.08 -5.12 -14.48
CA GLN A 150 3.29 -5.95 -15.39
C GLN A 150 4.10 -6.25 -16.65
N GLU A 151 3.89 -7.42 -17.25
CA GLU A 151 4.52 -7.79 -18.53
C GLU A 151 4.29 -6.74 -19.62
N GLY A 152 5.31 -6.52 -20.46
CA GLY A 152 5.25 -5.63 -21.60
C GLY A 152 4.57 -6.25 -22.83
N ILE A 153 4.23 -5.40 -23.81
CA ILE A 153 3.65 -5.88 -25.08
C ILE A 153 4.66 -6.69 -25.90
N TRP A 154 5.93 -6.31 -25.84
CA TRP A 154 7.01 -6.92 -26.60
C TRP A 154 7.76 -8.02 -25.85
N THR A 155 7.79 -7.91 -24.52
CA THR A 155 8.44 -8.88 -23.64
C THR A 155 7.35 -9.52 -22.80
N PRO A 156 6.84 -10.71 -23.19
CA PRO A 156 5.73 -11.36 -22.48
C PRO A 156 6.24 -12.07 -21.22
N SER A 157 6.86 -11.33 -20.34
CA SER A 157 7.35 -11.81 -19.05
C SER A 157 7.30 -10.70 -18.02
N SER A 158 6.96 -11.06 -16.79
CA SER A 158 7.13 -10.18 -15.64
C SER A 158 8.52 -10.39 -15.04
N ALA A 159 9.06 -9.33 -14.46
CA ALA A 159 10.35 -9.34 -13.78
C ALA A 159 10.21 -8.90 -12.33
N VAL A 160 11.22 -9.14 -11.52
CA VAL A 160 11.43 -8.45 -10.26
C VAL A 160 12.63 -7.53 -10.47
N LEU A 161 12.40 -6.24 -10.30
CA LEU A 161 13.39 -5.21 -10.55
C LEU A 161 13.84 -4.59 -9.22
N GLU A 162 15.13 -4.45 -9.04
CA GLU A 162 15.72 -3.66 -7.98
C GLU A 162 15.73 -2.19 -8.40
N MET A 163 15.22 -1.30 -7.55
CA MET A 163 15.10 0.13 -7.86
C MET A 163 16.31 0.90 -7.37
N GLN A 164 17.01 1.54 -8.29
CA GLN A 164 18.08 2.47 -7.98
C GLN A 164 17.77 3.86 -8.55
N LYS A 165 18.33 4.88 -7.94
CA LYS A 165 18.13 6.26 -8.38
C LYS A 165 18.67 6.48 -9.80
N GLY A 166 17.79 6.89 -10.71
CA GLY A 166 18.10 7.20 -12.09
C GLY A 166 17.87 6.06 -13.08
N ASP A 167 17.41 4.89 -12.62
CA ASP A 167 17.16 3.76 -13.50
C ASP A 167 15.97 3.97 -14.44
N TYR A 168 16.08 3.39 -15.63
CA TYR A 168 15.04 3.36 -16.64
C TYR A 168 14.85 1.93 -17.16
N TYR A 169 13.61 1.41 -17.09
CA TYR A 169 13.28 0.01 -17.37
C TYR A 169 12.36 -0.20 -18.58
N GLY A 170 12.13 0.84 -19.40
CA GLY A 170 11.26 0.78 -20.58
C GLY A 170 11.94 1.09 -21.90
#